data_4719b85c70ba40eba4d22225625a09ac
#
_entry.id   4719b85c70ba40eba4d22225625a09ac
#
_cell.length_a   1.000
_cell.length_b   1.000
_cell.length_c   1.000
_cell.angle_alpha   90.00
_cell.angle_beta   90.00
_cell.angle_gamma   90.00
#
_symmetry.space_group_name_H-M   'P 1'
#
loop_
_entity.id
_entity.type
_entity.pdbx_description
1 polymer ?
#
loop_
_entity_poly.entity_id
_entity_poly.type
_entity_poly.pdbx_seq_one_letter_code
_entity_poly.pdbx_strand_id
1 'polypeptide(L)'
;MSKQKDKTLKHPAGLWLMNAMIAIQSYASYATSGFLVLFYTYSVEQGGLGLSKEFAGNMMAYIGTVASLLPLLGAYLTDKYIGMQRAIQYGILFNAIGSLFTAFANGLFYVFLTGVIINSIAGAFYRGNISAMVGELYDDKQVTMKDAAFSIFYMFVNIGSLLGPIIGGLIFQEWG
;
A
#
# COMPACT_ATOMS: atom_id res chain seq x y z
N MET A 1 -18.49 9.82 -47.45
CA MET A 1 -17.45 9.24 -46.56
C MET A 1 -17.16 10.26 -45.48
N SER A 2 -17.82 10.12 -44.35
CA SER A 2 -17.63 10.99 -43.18
C SER A 2 -16.28 10.68 -42.56
N LYS A 3 -15.37 11.67 -42.50
CA LYS A 3 -14.14 11.61 -41.69
C LYS A 3 -14.55 11.56 -40.21
N GLN A 4 -14.67 10.35 -39.67
CA GLN A 4 -14.74 10.14 -38.25
C GLN A 4 -13.39 10.65 -37.69
N LYS A 5 -13.40 11.83 -37.08
CA LYS A 5 -12.27 12.37 -36.33
C LYS A 5 -11.90 11.33 -35.31
N ASP A 6 -10.73 10.74 -35.49
CA ASP A 6 -10.06 9.91 -34.53
C ASP A 6 -9.87 10.77 -33.25
N LYS A 7 -10.85 10.70 -32.35
CA LYS A 7 -10.68 11.23 -31.00
C LYS A 7 -9.58 10.39 -30.40
N THR A 8 -8.37 10.90 -30.37
CA THR A 8 -7.28 10.33 -29.58
C THR A 8 -7.84 10.08 -28.18
N LEU A 9 -8.15 8.81 -27.90
CA LEU A 9 -8.73 8.38 -26.64
C LEU A 9 -7.66 8.59 -25.56
N LYS A 10 -7.78 9.70 -24.84
CA LYS A 10 -6.87 10.02 -23.72
C LYS A 10 -7.38 9.32 -22.47
N HIS A 11 -6.48 8.76 -21.72
CA HIS A 11 -6.82 8.23 -20.40
C HIS A 11 -7.33 9.33 -19.46
N PRO A 12 -8.34 9.05 -18.62
CA PRO A 12 -8.86 10.02 -17.66
C PRO A 12 -7.78 10.49 -16.69
N ALA A 13 -7.86 11.73 -16.24
CA ALA A 13 -6.92 12.29 -15.26
C ALA A 13 -6.90 11.47 -13.94
N GLY A 14 -8.05 10.88 -13.57
CA GLY A 14 -8.15 9.99 -12.41
C GLY A 14 -7.19 8.80 -12.46
N LEU A 15 -6.87 8.26 -13.65
CA LEU A 15 -5.90 7.18 -13.78
C LEU A 15 -4.52 7.58 -13.24
N TRP A 16 -4.05 8.77 -13.58
CA TRP A 16 -2.73 9.24 -13.15
C TRP A 16 -2.66 9.47 -11.64
N LEU A 17 -3.76 9.94 -11.05
CA LEU A 17 -3.86 10.06 -9.60
C LEU A 17 -3.79 8.68 -8.92
N MET A 18 -4.57 7.69 -9.40
CA MET A 18 -4.55 6.33 -8.86
C MET A 18 -3.16 5.68 -9.04
N ASN A 19 -2.51 5.91 -10.18
CA ASN A 19 -1.16 5.41 -10.43
C ASN A 19 -0.12 6.03 -9.50
N ALA A 20 -0.18 7.33 -9.24
CA ALA A 20 0.70 7.98 -8.28
C ALA A 20 0.48 7.43 -6.86
N MET A 21 -0.77 7.28 -6.44
CA MET A 21 -1.12 6.74 -5.12
C MET A 21 -0.58 5.32 -4.93
N ILE A 22 -0.77 4.43 -5.91
CA ILE A 22 -0.30 3.05 -5.80
C ILE A 22 1.22 2.95 -5.88
N ALA A 23 1.90 3.81 -6.66
CA ALA A 23 3.35 3.86 -6.73
C ALA A 23 3.96 4.26 -5.38
N ILE A 24 3.44 5.34 -4.75
CA ILE A 24 3.89 5.80 -3.43
C ILE A 24 3.64 4.71 -2.39
N GLN A 25 2.48 4.07 -2.44
CA GLN A 25 2.14 2.98 -1.53
C GLN A 25 3.07 1.77 -1.69
N SER A 26 3.33 1.34 -2.91
CA SER A 26 4.24 0.23 -3.20
C SER A 26 5.65 0.60 -2.74
N TYR A 27 6.11 1.81 -3.05
CA TYR A 27 7.38 2.32 -2.55
C TYR A 27 7.49 2.20 -1.02
N ALA A 28 6.54 2.76 -0.28
CA ALA A 28 6.56 2.75 1.19
C ALA A 28 6.54 1.32 1.76
N SER A 29 5.69 0.44 1.20
CA SER A 29 5.59 -0.95 1.65
C SER A 29 6.88 -1.73 1.42
N TYR A 30 7.50 -1.59 0.25
CA TYR A 30 8.71 -2.31 -0.08
C TYR A 30 9.98 -1.69 0.52
N ALA A 31 10.01 -0.37 0.72
CA ALA A 31 11.10 0.29 1.43
C ALA A 31 11.21 -0.19 2.88
N THR A 32 10.08 -0.38 3.55
CA THR A 32 10.07 -0.78 4.95
C THR A 32 10.23 -2.29 5.14
N SER A 33 9.72 -3.12 4.23
CA SER A 33 9.70 -4.59 4.39
C SER A 33 11.09 -5.20 4.58
N GLY A 34 12.10 -4.69 3.89
CA GLY A 34 13.49 -5.17 3.99
C GLY A 34 14.13 -4.91 5.36
N PHE A 35 13.70 -3.86 6.06
CA PHE A 35 14.28 -3.44 7.34
C PHE A 35 13.47 -3.91 8.55
N LEU A 36 12.24 -4.35 8.36
CA LEU A 36 11.39 -4.81 9.46
C LEU A 36 12.02 -5.95 10.26
N VAL A 37 12.70 -6.90 9.61
CA VAL A 37 13.38 -8.00 10.28
C VAL A 37 14.49 -7.47 11.19
N LEU A 38 15.28 -6.53 10.70
CA LEU A 38 16.36 -5.88 11.47
C LEU A 38 15.77 -5.11 12.65
N PHE A 39 14.73 -4.31 12.41
CA PHE A 39 14.04 -3.57 13.47
C PHE A 39 13.47 -4.50 14.57
N TYR A 40 12.94 -5.64 14.19
CA TYR A 40 12.43 -6.61 15.17
C TYR A 40 13.52 -7.23 16.02
N THR A 41 14.70 -7.49 15.45
CA THR A 41 15.77 -8.28 16.10
C THR A 41 16.87 -7.42 16.71
N TYR A 42 17.04 -6.16 16.29
CA TYR A 42 18.00 -5.25 16.92
C TYR A 42 17.63 -4.98 18.38
N SER A 43 18.63 -4.75 19.22
CA SER A 43 18.42 -4.41 20.63
C SER A 43 17.65 -3.09 20.77
N VAL A 44 16.98 -2.90 21.91
CA VAL A 44 16.27 -1.66 22.21
C VAL A 44 17.23 -0.47 22.25
N GLU A 45 18.49 -0.69 22.66
CA GLU A 45 19.54 0.32 22.66
C GLU A 45 19.92 0.78 21.24
N GLN A 46 19.74 -0.08 20.25
CA GLN A 46 19.94 0.21 18.83
C GLN A 46 18.65 0.70 18.13
N GLY A 47 17.60 1.00 18.90
CA GLY A 47 16.32 1.44 18.39
C GLY A 47 15.38 0.33 17.89
N GLY A 48 15.77 -0.95 18.04
CA GLY A 48 14.97 -2.12 17.69
C GLY A 48 14.02 -2.57 18.80
N LEU A 49 13.34 -3.70 18.58
CA LEU A 49 12.41 -4.30 19.55
C LEU A 49 13.06 -5.38 20.44
N GLY A 50 14.28 -5.81 20.16
CA GLY A 50 15.00 -6.83 20.93
C GLY A 50 14.38 -8.23 20.90
N LEU A 51 13.59 -8.55 19.85
CA LEU A 51 12.89 -9.83 19.76
C LEU A 51 13.82 -10.95 19.29
N SER A 52 13.58 -12.18 19.76
CA SER A 52 14.27 -13.34 19.19
C SER A 52 13.88 -13.52 17.71
N LYS A 53 14.80 -14.06 16.90
CA LYS A 53 14.56 -14.32 15.48
C LYS A 53 13.34 -15.20 15.24
N GLU A 54 13.13 -16.19 16.10
CA GLU A 54 11.98 -17.10 16.03
C GLU A 54 10.66 -16.34 16.29
N PHE A 55 10.61 -15.54 17.36
CA PHE A 55 9.43 -14.75 17.70
C PHE A 55 9.12 -13.70 16.61
N ALA A 56 10.15 -13.01 16.11
CA ALA A 56 10.01 -12.05 15.02
C ALA A 56 9.45 -12.71 13.75
N GLY A 57 9.97 -13.88 13.37
CA GLY A 57 9.48 -14.64 12.22
C GLY A 57 8.02 -15.08 12.37
N ASN A 58 7.65 -15.62 13.53
CA ASN A 58 6.28 -16.02 13.83
C ASN A 58 5.32 -14.80 13.81
N MET A 59 5.73 -13.68 14.41
CA MET A 59 4.94 -12.45 14.42
C MET A 59 4.72 -11.92 13.00
N MET A 60 5.74 -11.89 12.15
CA MET A 60 5.61 -11.51 10.75
C MET A 60 4.65 -12.43 10.00
N ALA A 61 4.72 -13.73 10.21
CA ALA A 61 3.82 -14.70 9.58
C ALA A 61 2.36 -14.49 10.01
N TYR A 62 2.10 -14.29 11.31
CA TYR A 62 0.75 -14.01 11.82
C TYR A 62 0.19 -12.68 11.28
N ILE A 63 0.99 -11.61 11.35
CA ILE A 63 0.58 -10.30 10.82
C ILE A 63 0.29 -10.40 9.31
N GLY A 64 1.16 -11.05 8.55
CA GLY A 64 0.99 -11.25 7.11
C GLY A 64 -0.27 -12.06 6.78
N THR A 65 -0.55 -13.11 7.55
CA THR A 65 -1.77 -13.93 7.37
C THR A 65 -3.02 -13.08 7.64
N VAL A 66 -3.07 -12.37 8.76
CA VAL A 66 -4.22 -11.50 9.09
C VAL A 66 -4.37 -10.40 8.04
N ALA A 67 -3.27 -9.73 7.66
CA ALA A 67 -3.29 -8.67 6.67
C ALA A 67 -3.75 -9.14 5.28
N SER A 68 -3.57 -10.42 4.93
CA SER A 68 -4.05 -10.98 3.66
C SER A 68 -5.56 -11.29 3.67
N LEU A 69 -6.15 -11.52 4.85
CA LEU A 69 -7.58 -11.78 4.99
C LEU A 69 -8.42 -10.51 5.16
N LEU A 70 -7.86 -9.48 5.77
CA LEU A 70 -8.55 -8.21 6.04
C LEU A 70 -9.14 -7.54 4.79
N PRO A 71 -8.53 -7.59 3.58
CA PRO A 71 -9.12 -7.02 2.37
C PRO A 71 -10.49 -7.60 2.00
N LEU A 72 -10.78 -8.85 2.34
CA LEU A 72 -12.11 -9.45 2.10
C LEU A 72 -13.19 -8.75 2.93
N LEU A 73 -12.89 -8.47 4.20
CA LEU A 73 -13.79 -7.70 5.08
C LEU A 73 -13.86 -6.24 4.65
N GLY A 74 -12.71 -5.65 4.28
CA GLY A 74 -12.64 -4.27 3.79
C GLY A 74 -13.48 -4.07 2.52
N ALA A 75 -13.41 -4.98 1.56
CA ALA A 75 -14.21 -4.95 0.34
C ALA A 75 -15.70 -5.04 0.67
N TYR A 76 -16.11 -6.01 1.50
CA TYR A 76 -17.51 -6.15 1.91
C TYR A 76 -18.08 -4.89 2.57
N LEU A 77 -17.32 -4.27 3.49
CA LEU A 77 -17.74 -3.04 4.18
C LEU A 77 -17.79 -1.85 3.22
N THR A 78 -16.84 -1.79 2.28
CA THR A 78 -16.78 -0.75 1.25
C THR A 78 -18.01 -0.82 0.35
N ASP A 79 -18.30 -2.01 -0.18
CA ASP A 79 -19.39 -2.18 -1.15
C ASP A 79 -20.76 -1.95 -0.51
N LYS A 80 -20.95 -2.37 0.74
CA LYS A 80 -22.26 -2.34 1.39
C LYS A 80 -22.55 -1.03 2.13
N TYR A 81 -21.55 -0.37 2.73
CA TYR A 81 -21.78 0.72 3.68
C TYR A 81 -21.05 2.02 3.39
N ILE A 82 -19.80 1.97 2.96
CA ILE A 82 -18.89 3.12 2.97
C ILE A 82 -18.82 3.79 1.59
N GLY A 83 -18.78 2.99 0.54
CA GLY A 83 -18.47 3.43 -0.82
C GLY A 83 -16.96 3.58 -1.05
N MET A 84 -16.52 3.30 -2.27
CA MET A 84 -15.12 3.16 -2.65
C MET A 84 -14.28 4.41 -2.39
N GLN A 85 -14.79 5.59 -2.75
CA GLN A 85 -14.08 6.84 -2.56
C GLN A 85 -13.78 7.14 -1.09
N ARG A 86 -14.78 6.97 -0.22
CA ARG A 86 -14.61 7.19 1.23
C ARG A 86 -13.71 6.13 1.86
N ALA A 87 -13.80 4.88 1.42
CA ALA A 87 -12.95 3.81 1.89
C ALA A 87 -11.47 4.12 1.60
N ILE A 88 -11.14 4.61 0.41
CA ILE A 88 -9.78 5.05 0.06
C ILE A 88 -9.33 6.20 0.98
N GLN A 89 -10.17 7.21 1.19
CA GLN A 89 -9.83 8.36 2.04
C GLN A 89 -9.56 7.95 3.49
N TYR A 90 -10.44 7.14 4.08
CA TYR A 90 -10.25 6.62 5.45
C TYR A 90 -9.04 5.69 5.53
N GLY A 91 -8.85 4.83 4.52
CA GLY A 91 -7.69 3.96 4.45
C GLY A 91 -6.37 4.74 4.45
N ILE A 92 -6.26 5.82 3.67
CA ILE A 92 -5.07 6.67 3.66
C ILE A 92 -4.86 7.37 5.00
N LEU A 93 -5.93 7.90 5.60
CA LEU A 93 -5.86 8.57 6.91
C LEU A 93 -5.39 7.60 8.00
N PHE A 94 -5.99 6.42 8.09
CA PHE A 94 -5.57 5.40 9.06
C PHE A 94 -4.16 4.90 8.78
N ASN A 95 -3.74 4.78 7.51
CA ASN A 95 -2.37 4.42 7.17
C ASN A 95 -1.37 5.48 7.66
N ALA A 96 -1.67 6.77 7.51
CA ALA A 96 -0.84 7.84 8.04
C ALA A 96 -0.72 7.76 9.57
N ILE A 97 -1.85 7.57 10.27
CA ILE A 97 -1.86 7.40 11.73
C ILE A 97 -1.05 6.19 12.16
N GLY A 98 -1.28 5.01 11.55
CA GLY A 98 -0.55 3.80 11.86
C GLY A 98 0.96 3.93 11.60
N SER A 99 1.35 4.64 10.53
CA SER A 99 2.74 4.91 10.22
C SER A 99 3.42 5.83 11.24
N LEU A 100 2.70 6.80 11.80
CA LEU A 100 3.20 7.61 12.91
C LEU A 100 3.45 6.75 14.16
N PHE A 101 2.52 5.87 14.53
CA PHE A 101 2.72 4.94 15.65
C PHE A 101 3.94 4.04 15.45
N THR A 102 4.13 3.49 14.25
CA THR A 102 5.31 2.66 13.96
C THR A 102 6.60 3.47 13.96
N ALA A 103 6.61 4.69 13.41
CA ALA A 103 7.78 5.56 13.34
C ALA A 103 8.24 6.05 14.75
N PHE A 104 7.31 6.34 15.64
CA PHE A 104 7.60 6.83 16.99
C PHE A 104 7.58 5.74 18.07
N ALA A 105 7.65 4.48 17.69
CA ALA A 105 7.62 3.37 18.64
C ALA A 105 8.83 3.34 19.59
N ASN A 106 10.01 3.79 19.14
CA ASN A 106 11.25 3.88 19.96
C ASN A 106 11.52 2.66 20.83
N GLY A 107 11.42 1.45 20.27
CA GLY A 107 11.59 0.20 21.03
C GLY A 107 10.38 -0.23 21.87
N LEU A 108 9.29 0.55 21.92
CA LEU A 108 8.07 0.19 22.64
C LEU A 108 7.21 -0.76 21.80
N PHE A 109 7.30 -2.05 22.10
CA PHE A 109 6.61 -3.12 21.37
C PHE A 109 5.11 -2.88 21.16
N TYR A 110 4.38 -2.47 22.20
CA TYR A 110 2.93 -2.26 22.09
C TYR A 110 2.55 -1.06 21.23
N VAL A 111 3.36 -0.01 21.23
CA VAL A 111 3.16 1.16 20.35
C VAL A 111 3.36 0.76 18.89
N PHE A 112 4.43 0.02 18.62
CA PHE A 112 4.70 -0.53 17.30
C PHE A 112 3.57 -1.46 16.83
N LEU A 113 3.15 -2.41 17.67
CA LEU A 113 2.09 -3.36 17.34
C LEU A 113 0.77 -2.66 17.04
N THR A 114 0.42 -1.61 17.81
CA THR A 114 -0.77 -0.77 17.54
C THR A 114 -0.68 -0.14 16.15
N GLY A 115 0.46 0.44 15.79
CA GLY A 115 0.69 1.01 14.46
C GLY A 115 0.53 -0.03 13.34
N VAL A 116 1.07 -1.24 13.52
CA VAL A 116 0.96 -2.34 12.55
C VAL A 116 -0.50 -2.78 12.37
N ILE A 117 -1.27 -2.89 13.44
CA ILE A 117 -2.69 -3.24 13.39
C ILE A 117 -3.48 -2.16 12.62
N ILE A 118 -3.26 -0.88 12.94
CA ILE A 118 -3.90 0.22 12.24
C ILE A 118 -3.55 0.20 10.75
N ASN A 119 -2.27 0.01 10.39
CA ASN A 119 -1.82 -0.08 9.00
C ASN A 119 -2.42 -1.28 8.25
N SER A 120 -2.59 -2.42 8.92
CA SER A 120 -3.23 -3.61 8.33
C SER A 120 -4.70 -3.35 8.01
N ILE A 121 -5.44 -2.73 8.94
CA ILE A 121 -6.83 -2.32 8.74
C ILE A 121 -6.93 -1.27 7.63
N ALA A 122 -6.06 -0.26 7.64
CA ALA A 122 -5.99 0.75 6.59
C ALA A 122 -5.81 0.13 5.21
N GLY A 123 -4.86 -0.80 5.07
CA GLY A 123 -4.57 -1.52 3.83
C GLY A 123 -5.78 -2.27 3.27
N ALA A 124 -6.65 -2.79 4.15
CA ALA A 124 -7.88 -3.46 3.76
C ALA A 124 -8.87 -2.54 3.02
N PHE A 125 -8.87 -1.25 3.37
CA PHE A 125 -9.81 -0.29 2.80
C PHE A 125 -9.31 0.40 1.54
N TYR A 126 -8.00 0.56 1.32
CA TYR A 126 -7.56 1.37 0.19
C TYR A 126 -6.90 0.59 -0.96
N ARG A 127 -6.14 -0.49 -0.70
CA ARG A 127 -5.38 -1.18 -1.76
C ARG A 127 -6.28 -1.76 -2.86
N GLY A 128 -7.26 -2.55 -2.48
CA GLY A 128 -8.21 -3.15 -3.42
C GLY A 128 -9.09 -2.11 -4.10
N ASN A 129 -9.51 -1.11 -3.34
CA ASN A 129 -10.40 -0.05 -3.84
C ASN A 129 -9.71 0.88 -4.86
N ILE A 130 -8.40 1.15 -4.74
CA ILE A 130 -7.66 1.90 -5.78
C ILE A 130 -7.69 1.14 -7.11
N SER A 131 -7.42 -0.17 -7.09
CA SER A 131 -7.47 -0.99 -8.31
C SER A 131 -8.88 -1.06 -8.91
N ALA A 132 -9.91 -1.24 -8.06
CA ALA A 132 -11.31 -1.25 -8.51
C ALA A 132 -11.72 0.09 -9.13
N MET A 133 -11.30 1.21 -8.52
CA MET A 133 -11.57 2.55 -9.02
C MET A 133 -10.93 2.81 -10.39
N VAL A 134 -9.75 2.25 -10.68
CA VAL A 134 -9.17 2.29 -12.04
C VAL A 134 -10.13 1.65 -13.04
N GLY A 135 -10.74 0.52 -12.67
CA GLY A 135 -11.73 -0.17 -13.51
C GLY A 135 -12.99 0.65 -13.78
N GLU A 136 -13.45 1.44 -12.81
CA GLU A 136 -14.63 2.31 -12.92
C GLU A 136 -14.42 3.59 -13.74
N LEU A 137 -13.17 3.94 -14.04
CA LEU A 137 -12.87 5.09 -14.91
C LEU A 137 -13.24 4.83 -16.39
N TYR A 138 -13.58 3.60 -16.76
CA TYR A 138 -13.83 3.17 -18.12
C TYR A 138 -15.20 2.51 -18.28
N ASP A 139 -15.91 2.89 -19.32
CA ASP A 139 -17.17 2.25 -19.70
C ASP A 139 -16.94 0.83 -20.26
N ASP A 140 -17.97 -0.03 -20.22
CA ASP A 140 -17.91 -1.40 -20.75
C ASP A 140 -17.51 -1.49 -22.23
N LYS A 141 -17.71 -0.42 -22.99
CA LYS A 141 -17.31 -0.33 -24.40
C LYS A 141 -15.84 0.00 -24.61
N GLN A 142 -15.12 0.36 -23.56
CA GLN A 142 -13.71 0.80 -23.58
C GLN A 142 -12.75 -0.28 -23.12
N VAL A 143 -13.04 -1.55 -23.41
CA VAL A 143 -12.28 -2.73 -22.93
C VAL A 143 -10.77 -2.57 -23.19
N THR A 144 -10.38 -2.26 -24.41
CA THR A 144 -8.95 -2.12 -24.78
C THR A 144 -8.26 -1.00 -23.99
N MET A 145 -8.95 0.11 -23.73
CA MET A 145 -8.40 1.19 -22.92
C MET A 145 -8.31 0.83 -21.45
N LYS A 146 -9.28 0.09 -20.94
CA LYS A 146 -9.28 -0.44 -19.57
C LYS A 146 -8.11 -1.40 -19.37
N ASP A 147 -7.86 -2.31 -20.31
CA ASP A 147 -6.72 -3.24 -20.25
C ASP A 147 -5.38 -2.49 -20.29
N ALA A 148 -5.26 -1.47 -21.16
CA ALA A 148 -4.08 -0.60 -21.18
C ALA A 148 -3.90 0.16 -19.86
N ALA A 149 -4.98 0.64 -19.26
CA ALA A 149 -4.94 1.33 -17.97
C ALA A 149 -4.45 0.43 -16.84
N PHE A 150 -4.90 -0.84 -16.78
CA PHE A 150 -4.38 -1.81 -15.83
C PHE A 150 -2.90 -2.15 -16.07
N SER A 151 -2.48 -2.23 -17.32
CA SER A 151 -1.06 -2.44 -17.66
C SER A 151 -0.20 -1.29 -17.13
N ILE A 152 -0.65 -0.04 -17.33
CA ILE A 152 0.02 1.15 -16.79
C ILE A 152 0.00 1.13 -15.26
N PHE A 153 -1.13 0.78 -14.64
CA PHE A 153 -1.26 0.68 -13.20
C PHE A 153 -0.25 -0.30 -12.58
N TYR A 154 -0.13 -1.50 -13.14
CA TYR A 154 0.87 -2.48 -12.67
C TYR A 154 2.31 -2.02 -12.92
N MET A 155 2.57 -1.26 -13.98
CA MET A 155 3.88 -0.64 -14.20
C MET A 155 4.23 0.32 -13.05
N PHE A 156 3.29 1.14 -12.58
CA PHE A 156 3.49 2.04 -11.44
C PHE A 156 3.68 1.28 -10.12
N VAL A 157 2.97 0.16 -9.91
CA VAL A 157 3.22 -0.75 -8.79
C VAL A 157 4.67 -1.24 -8.81
N ASN A 158 5.14 -1.71 -9.97
CA ASN A 158 6.50 -2.24 -10.12
C ASN A 158 7.58 -1.16 -9.95
N ILE A 159 7.36 0.05 -10.47
CA ILE A 159 8.27 1.18 -10.24
C ILE A 159 8.39 1.48 -8.74
N GLY A 160 7.27 1.57 -8.02
CA GLY A 160 7.28 1.79 -6.58
C GLY A 160 8.00 0.67 -5.83
N SER A 161 7.72 -0.58 -6.16
CA SER A 161 8.33 -1.75 -5.51
C SER A 161 9.83 -1.89 -5.80
N LEU A 162 10.30 -1.44 -6.96
CA LEU A 162 11.72 -1.40 -7.29
C LEU A 162 12.46 -0.28 -6.56
N LEU A 163 11.89 0.92 -6.57
CA LEU A 163 12.51 2.09 -5.95
C LEU A 163 12.54 2.00 -4.41
N GLY A 164 11.55 1.32 -3.81
CA GLY A 164 11.44 1.20 -2.36
C GLY A 164 12.71 0.63 -1.70
N PRO A 165 13.13 -0.59 -2.00
CA PRO A 165 14.32 -1.19 -1.41
C PRO A 165 15.62 -0.45 -1.76
N ILE A 166 15.72 0.11 -2.97
CA ILE A 166 16.92 0.84 -3.43
C ILE A 166 17.10 2.11 -2.58
N ILE A 167 16.09 2.96 -2.54
CA ILE A 167 16.16 4.23 -1.80
C ILE A 167 16.16 3.96 -0.29
N GLY A 168 15.35 3.01 0.19
CA GLY A 168 15.35 2.60 1.59
C GLY A 168 16.72 2.10 2.03
N GLY A 169 17.40 1.28 1.19
CA GLY A 169 18.75 0.80 1.46
C GLY A 169 19.78 1.90 1.54
N LEU A 170 19.73 2.89 0.64
CA LEU A 170 20.62 4.06 0.67
C LEU A 170 20.41 4.89 1.94
N ILE A 171 19.16 5.14 2.31
CA ILE A 171 18.84 5.88 3.54
C ILE A 171 19.36 5.12 4.77
N PHE A 172 19.19 3.81 4.81
CA PHE A 172 19.68 3.01 5.92
C PHE A 172 21.22 2.99 6.03
N GLN A 173 21.94 3.02 4.91
CA GLN A 173 23.41 3.08 4.92
C GLN A 173 23.96 4.41 5.43
N GLU A 174 23.25 5.51 5.16
CA GLU A 174 23.71 6.86 5.51
C GLU A 174 23.27 7.31 6.92
N TRP A 175 22.14 6.79 7.41
CA TRP A 175 21.43 7.32 8.60
C TRP A 175 21.04 6.24 9.62
N GLY A 176 21.29 4.97 9.33
CA GLY A 176 20.87 3.79 10.13
C GLY A 176 21.88 3.23 11.12
#